data_6aa0764b2a478873d4c9152a475b1ee3
#
_entry.id   6aa0764b2a478873d4c9152a475b1ee3
#
_cell.length_a   1.000
_cell.length_b   1.000
_cell.length_c   1.000
_cell.angle_alpha   90.00
_cell.angle_beta   90.00
_cell.angle_gamma   90.00
#
_symmetry.space_group_name_H-M   'P 1'
#
loop_
_entity.id
_entity.type
_entity.pdbx_description
1 polymer ?
#
loop_
_entity_poly.entity_id
_entity_poly.type
_entity_poly.pdbx_seq_one_letter_code
_entity_poly.pdbx_strand_id
1 'polypeptide(L)'
;GFKKSFSENSMGSFLDAQNLGFQWIEIDVISTKDKEVICSHNFDLEKETMGRGYITELDYSVLKPIIAEHNINIKGQDILPRLLDVFKNLDPNIKVNIEVKSPHALDLRTARALSKILKYLPTKRIIVSSFNPFVILYFKLFHRHIITGFLYQNLAYLSFVNWIHPSYIHPRADLLNDDLISYAKSKNLGINVWTVNNEHAIDWCRGMQVDGIITDLGVIK
;
A
#
# COMPACT_ATOMS: atom_id res chain seq x y z
N GLY A 1 6.65 -2.65 -3.65
CA GLY A 1 7.12 -2.93 -5.02
C GLY A 1 8.49 -3.57 -5.04
N PHE A 2 8.84 -4.20 -6.15
CA PHE A 2 10.09 -4.90 -6.32
C PHE A 2 11.27 -3.92 -6.46
N LYS A 3 12.25 -3.99 -5.55
CA LYS A 3 13.34 -2.98 -5.39
C LYS A 3 14.65 -3.28 -6.15
N LYS A 4 14.71 -4.30 -7.01
CA LYS A 4 15.99 -4.75 -7.60
C LYS A 4 16.47 -3.85 -8.74
N SER A 5 15.57 -3.35 -9.58
CA SER A 5 15.88 -2.57 -10.77
C SER A 5 15.30 -1.16 -10.76
N PHE A 6 14.29 -0.92 -9.95
CA PHE A 6 13.52 0.32 -9.89
C PHE A 6 13.34 0.81 -8.46
N SER A 7 13.12 2.11 -8.29
CA SER A 7 12.73 2.68 -7.00
C SER A 7 11.37 2.13 -6.56
N GLU A 8 11.19 1.96 -5.25
CA GLU A 8 9.87 1.58 -4.70
C GLU A 8 8.81 2.61 -5.11
N ASN A 9 7.56 2.18 -5.20
CA ASN A 9 6.43 3.03 -5.58
C ASN A 9 6.59 3.76 -6.92
N SER A 10 7.44 3.27 -7.83
CA SER A 10 7.58 3.76 -9.20
C SER A 10 6.75 2.93 -10.19
N MET A 11 6.38 3.51 -11.33
CA MET A 11 5.71 2.77 -12.41
C MET A 11 6.54 1.58 -12.86
N GLY A 12 7.87 1.77 -12.99
CA GLY A 12 8.79 0.69 -13.37
C GLY A 12 8.73 -0.49 -12.41
N SER A 13 8.70 -0.24 -11.08
CA SER A 13 8.63 -1.32 -10.07
C SER A 13 7.30 -2.09 -10.11
N PHE A 14 6.20 -1.43 -10.43
CA PHE A 14 4.89 -2.08 -10.53
C PHE A 14 4.79 -2.95 -11.78
N LEU A 15 5.25 -2.46 -12.92
CA LEU A 15 5.28 -3.23 -14.17
C LEU A 15 6.27 -4.41 -14.09
N ASP A 16 7.40 -4.24 -13.41
CA ASP A 16 8.36 -5.30 -13.19
C ASP A 16 7.78 -6.42 -12.30
N ALA A 17 7.09 -6.07 -11.21
CA ALA A 17 6.38 -7.03 -10.38
C ALA A 17 5.30 -7.81 -11.19
N GLN A 18 4.53 -7.13 -12.03
CA GLN A 18 3.58 -7.76 -12.93
C GLN A 18 4.25 -8.73 -13.91
N ASN A 19 5.35 -8.32 -14.53
CA ASN A 19 6.11 -9.14 -15.50
C ASN A 19 6.73 -10.38 -14.85
N LEU A 20 7.04 -10.31 -13.55
CA LEU A 20 7.49 -11.45 -12.74
C LEU A 20 6.35 -12.41 -12.36
N GLY A 21 5.10 -12.11 -12.71
CA GLY A 21 3.94 -12.98 -12.49
C GLY A 21 3.26 -12.79 -11.13
N PHE A 22 3.56 -11.73 -10.39
CA PHE A 22 2.83 -11.43 -9.16
C PHE A 22 1.38 -11.07 -9.47
N GLN A 23 0.46 -11.71 -8.74
CA GLN A 23 -0.97 -11.45 -8.89
C GLN A 23 -1.45 -10.26 -8.06
N TRP A 24 -0.68 -9.90 -7.03
CA TRP A 24 -0.94 -8.77 -6.14
C TRP A 24 0.27 -7.84 -6.10
N ILE A 25 -0.03 -6.55 -6.09
CA ILE A 25 0.96 -5.49 -5.92
C ILE A 25 0.51 -4.62 -4.75
N GLU A 26 1.46 -4.29 -3.88
CA GLU A 26 1.25 -3.33 -2.82
C GLU A 26 1.76 -1.96 -3.28
N ILE A 27 1.02 -0.89 -2.95
CA ILE A 27 1.27 0.49 -3.37
C ILE A 27 0.99 1.43 -2.20
N ASP A 28 2.00 2.20 -1.78
CA ASP A 28 1.81 3.29 -0.83
C ASP A 28 1.23 4.53 -1.52
N VAL A 29 0.28 5.21 -0.90
CA VAL A 29 -0.29 6.44 -1.46
C VAL A 29 -0.33 7.60 -0.48
N ILE A 30 -0.08 8.80 -1.02
CA ILE A 30 -0.15 10.09 -0.35
C ILE A 30 -0.97 11.04 -1.24
N SER A 31 -1.78 11.93 -0.63
CA SER A 31 -2.45 12.97 -1.39
C SER A 31 -1.65 14.27 -1.38
N THR A 32 -1.60 14.96 -2.52
CA THR A 32 -1.14 16.34 -2.63
C THR A 32 -2.12 17.30 -1.94
N LYS A 33 -1.73 18.57 -1.84
CA LYS A 33 -2.58 19.65 -1.29
C LYS A 33 -3.88 19.80 -2.07
N ASP A 34 -3.82 19.74 -3.40
CA ASP A 34 -4.97 19.81 -4.32
C ASP A 34 -5.67 18.45 -4.51
N LYS A 35 -5.31 17.42 -3.70
CA LYS A 35 -5.99 16.11 -3.58
C LYS A 35 -5.76 15.15 -4.75
N GLU A 36 -4.69 15.33 -5.54
CA GLU A 36 -4.20 14.25 -6.39
C GLU A 36 -3.63 13.12 -5.51
N VAL A 37 -3.86 11.88 -5.89
CA VAL A 37 -3.34 10.70 -5.18
C VAL A 37 -2.13 10.18 -5.93
N ILE A 38 -0.96 10.27 -5.33
CA ILE A 38 0.31 9.81 -5.88
C ILE A 38 0.89 8.64 -5.08
N CYS A 39 1.68 7.81 -5.77
CA CYS A 39 2.35 6.68 -5.16
C CYS A 39 3.67 7.15 -4.56
N SER A 40 3.80 7.06 -3.24
CA SER A 40 5.01 7.38 -2.49
C SER A 40 4.98 6.76 -1.11
N HIS A 41 6.12 6.24 -0.68
CA HIS A 41 6.30 5.79 0.70
C HIS A 41 6.56 6.97 1.65
N ASN A 42 7.33 7.97 1.21
CA ASN A 42 7.77 9.09 2.02
C ASN A 42 6.91 10.33 1.77
N PHE A 43 6.68 11.11 2.85
CA PHE A 43 6.02 12.41 2.74
C PHE A 43 6.99 13.49 2.23
N ASP A 44 8.30 13.33 2.49
CA ASP A 44 9.35 14.27 2.14
C ASP A 44 9.77 14.09 0.68
N LEU A 45 9.71 15.16 -0.09
CA LEU A 45 10.07 15.14 -1.50
C LEU A 45 11.58 14.93 -1.71
N GLU A 46 12.39 15.36 -0.77
CA GLU A 46 13.86 15.19 -0.76
C GLU A 46 14.30 13.73 -0.74
N LYS A 47 13.46 12.83 -0.26
CA LYS A 47 13.76 11.39 -0.25
C LYS A 47 13.47 10.70 -1.58
N GLU A 48 12.61 11.29 -2.38
CA GLU A 48 12.16 10.70 -3.64
C GLU A 48 12.78 11.42 -4.85
N THR A 49 13.12 12.71 -4.71
CA THR A 49 13.58 13.56 -5.82
C THR A 49 14.66 14.54 -5.37
N MET A 50 15.09 15.42 -6.29
CA MET A 50 15.91 16.61 -5.96
C MET A 50 15.07 17.80 -5.47
N GLY A 51 13.75 17.68 -5.41
CA GLY A 51 12.84 18.70 -4.88
C GLY A 51 12.90 18.81 -3.36
N ARG A 52 12.13 19.75 -2.81
CA ARG A 52 12.07 20.02 -1.36
C ARG A 52 10.65 20.21 -0.88
N GLY A 53 10.40 19.81 0.36
CA GLY A 53 9.15 20.01 1.07
C GLY A 53 8.25 18.78 1.14
N TYR A 54 7.09 18.95 1.74
CA TYR A 54 6.14 17.85 1.93
C TYR A 54 5.17 17.74 0.77
N ILE A 55 5.01 16.53 0.23
CA ILE A 55 4.06 16.22 -0.84
C ILE A 55 2.65 16.70 -0.49
N THR A 56 2.25 16.56 0.77
CA THR A 56 0.92 16.95 1.25
C THR A 56 0.67 18.47 1.30
N GLU A 57 1.71 19.28 1.14
CA GLU A 57 1.65 20.73 1.19
C GLU A 57 1.79 21.39 -0.18
N LEU A 58 2.13 20.60 -1.21
CA LEU A 58 2.32 21.05 -2.58
C LEU A 58 1.16 20.64 -3.47
N ASP A 59 0.78 21.53 -4.40
CA ASP A 59 -0.16 21.20 -5.46
C ASP A 59 0.55 20.32 -6.52
N TYR A 60 -0.17 19.42 -7.16
CA TYR A 60 0.40 18.53 -8.17
C TYR A 60 1.04 19.30 -9.34
N SER A 61 0.52 20.46 -9.68
CA SER A 61 1.11 21.35 -10.71
C SER A 61 2.54 21.79 -10.38
N VAL A 62 2.89 21.90 -9.07
CA VAL A 62 4.25 22.19 -8.59
C VAL A 62 5.12 20.94 -8.60
N LEU A 63 4.56 19.78 -8.25
CA LEU A 63 5.28 18.50 -8.23
C LEU A 63 5.63 17.99 -9.63
N LYS A 64 4.73 18.17 -10.60
CA LYS A 64 4.84 17.64 -11.95
C LYS A 64 6.16 17.98 -12.65
N PRO A 65 6.65 19.23 -12.69
CA PRO A 65 7.94 19.54 -13.29
C PRO A 65 9.12 18.90 -12.55
N ILE A 66 9.09 18.85 -11.23
CA ILE A 66 10.13 18.21 -10.40
C ILE A 66 10.23 16.72 -10.72
N ILE A 67 9.09 16.04 -10.79
CA ILE A 67 9.00 14.62 -11.17
C ILE A 67 9.52 14.42 -12.60
N ALA A 68 9.13 15.27 -13.53
CA ALA A 68 9.56 15.17 -14.93
C ALA A 68 11.07 15.33 -15.08
N GLU A 69 11.67 16.28 -14.37
CA GLU A 69 13.12 16.49 -14.36
C GLU A 69 13.87 15.28 -13.80
N HIS A 70 13.37 14.70 -12.68
CA HIS A 70 13.95 13.50 -12.11
C HIS A 70 13.89 12.31 -13.08
N ASN A 71 12.74 12.08 -13.70
CA ASN A 71 12.51 10.95 -14.61
C ASN A 71 13.36 11.06 -15.91
N ILE A 72 13.69 12.27 -16.37
CA ILE A 72 14.63 12.48 -17.48
C ILE A 72 16.03 12.04 -17.08
N ASN A 73 16.46 12.37 -15.87
CA ASN A 73 17.80 12.08 -15.37
C ASN A 73 18.01 10.59 -15.04
N ILE A 74 16.93 9.91 -14.59
CA ILE A 74 16.95 8.47 -14.22
C ILE A 74 15.93 7.74 -15.08
N LYS A 75 16.33 7.38 -16.30
CA LYS A 75 15.47 6.73 -17.29
C LYS A 75 14.80 5.46 -16.74
N GLY A 76 13.51 5.34 -16.99
CA GLY A 76 12.70 4.13 -16.77
C GLY A 76 12.14 3.97 -15.36
N GLN A 77 12.35 4.91 -14.45
CA GLN A 77 11.82 4.78 -13.09
C GLN A 77 10.39 5.29 -12.94
N ASP A 78 10.02 6.40 -13.57
CA ASP A 78 8.71 7.06 -13.44
C ASP A 78 8.23 7.09 -11.99
N ILE A 79 8.98 7.79 -11.15
CA ILE A 79 8.71 7.94 -9.73
C ILE A 79 7.47 8.80 -9.46
N LEU A 80 6.88 8.66 -8.30
CA LEU A 80 5.71 9.40 -7.85
C LEU A 80 4.56 9.43 -8.88
N PRO A 81 4.22 8.28 -9.54
CA PRO A 81 3.13 8.24 -10.48
C PRO A 81 1.80 8.52 -9.78
N ARG A 82 0.84 9.12 -10.49
CA ARG A 82 -0.52 9.19 -9.96
C ARG A 82 -1.14 7.80 -9.94
N LEU A 83 -1.89 7.49 -8.88
CA LEU A 83 -2.54 6.18 -8.73
C LEU A 83 -3.44 5.84 -9.92
N LEU A 84 -4.17 6.82 -10.47
CA LEU A 84 -5.00 6.61 -11.66
C LEU A 84 -4.18 6.19 -12.89
N ASP A 85 -2.98 6.73 -13.04
CA ASP A 85 -2.10 6.38 -14.17
C ASP A 85 -1.48 4.98 -13.96
N VAL A 86 -1.19 4.59 -12.71
CA VAL A 86 -0.79 3.20 -12.40
C VAL A 86 -1.88 2.21 -12.84
N PHE A 87 -3.14 2.44 -12.44
CA PHE A 87 -4.25 1.55 -12.82
C PHE A 87 -4.52 1.48 -14.32
N LYS A 88 -4.19 2.52 -15.09
CA LYS A 88 -4.29 2.49 -16.57
C LYS A 88 -3.24 1.61 -17.23
N ASN A 89 -2.08 1.46 -16.60
CA ASN A 89 -0.93 0.71 -17.15
C ASN A 89 -0.83 -0.72 -16.61
N LEU A 90 -1.43 -1.04 -15.46
CA LEU A 90 -1.46 -2.40 -14.93
C LEU A 90 -2.47 -3.28 -15.67
N ASP A 91 -2.11 -4.55 -15.83
CA ASP A 91 -3.04 -5.57 -16.32
C ASP A 91 -4.33 -5.57 -15.49
N PRO A 92 -5.51 -5.66 -16.14
CA PRO A 92 -6.81 -5.70 -15.46
C PRO A 92 -6.98 -6.83 -14.44
N ASN A 93 -6.18 -7.88 -14.50
CA ASN A 93 -6.23 -9.00 -13.55
C ASN A 93 -5.38 -8.79 -12.30
N ILE A 94 -4.46 -7.83 -12.30
CA ILE A 94 -3.64 -7.52 -11.12
C ILE A 94 -4.51 -6.94 -10.01
N LYS A 95 -4.39 -7.52 -8.84
CA LYS A 95 -5.02 -7.04 -7.61
C LYS A 95 -4.08 -6.09 -6.88
N VAL A 96 -4.61 -5.09 -6.20
CA VAL A 96 -3.81 -4.03 -5.58
C VAL A 96 -4.16 -3.86 -4.12
N ASN A 97 -3.15 -3.91 -3.26
CA ASN A 97 -3.25 -3.44 -1.89
C ASN A 97 -2.76 -1.98 -1.85
N ILE A 98 -3.66 -1.04 -1.58
CA ILE A 98 -3.36 0.39 -1.49
C ILE A 98 -3.16 0.74 -0.02
N GLU A 99 -1.91 0.98 0.39
CA GLU A 99 -1.62 1.49 1.72
C GLU A 99 -1.81 3.01 1.77
N VAL A 100 -2.76 3.46 2.55
CA VAL A 100 -3.00 4.88 2.80
C VAL A 100 -2.05 5.37 3.88
N LYS A 101 -1.07 6.21 3.48
CA LYS A 101 -0.17 6.89 4.41
C LYS A 101 -0.88 8.04 5.11
N SER A 102 -0.60 8.21 6.38
CA SER A 102 -1.17 9.26 7.22
C SER A 102 -0.11 9.76 8.21
N PRO A 103 0.30 11.02 8.17
CA PRO A 103 1.36 11.54 9.04
C PRO A 103 0.91 11.63 10.50
N HIS A 104 -0.40 11.75 10.74
CA HIS A 104 -1.00 11.87 12.06
C HIS A 104 -2.29 11.08 12.16
N ALA A 105 -2.66 10.65 13.38
CA ALA A 105 -3.83 9.80 13.61
C ALA A 105 -5.15 10.38 13.06
N LEU A 106 -5.37 11.68 13.16
CA LEU A 106 -6.59 12.35 12.68
C LEU A 106 -6.48 12.89 11.23
N ASP A 107 -5.33 12.68 10.56
CA ASP A 107 -5.18 13.10 9.16
C ASP A 107 -5.82 12.09 8.22
N LEU A 108 -6.96 12.45 7.69
CA LEU A 108 -7.72 11.66 6.72
C LEU A 108 -7.68 12.24 5.30
N ARG A 109 -6.74 13.19 4.99
CA ARG A 109 -6.67 13.86 3.68
C ARG A 109 -6.49 12.85 2.56
N THR A 110 -5.51 11.95 2.68
CA THR A 110 -5.25 10.90 1.68
C THR A 110 -6.43 9.93 1.56
N ALA A 111 -7.02 9.49 2.69
CA ALA A 111 -8.19 8.60 2.67
C ALA A 111 -9.40 9.23 1.93
N ARG A 112 -9.65 10.52 2.17
CA ARG A 112 -10.71 11.28 1.50
C ARG A 112 -10.43 11.52 0.02
N ALA A 113 -9.17 11.76 -0.35
CA ALA A 113 -8.77 11.89 -1.75
C ALA A 113 -8.93 10.55 -2.49
N LEU A 114 -8.41 9.46 -1.89
CA LEU A 114 -8.53 8.11 -2.44
C LEU A 114 -10.00 7.72 -2.62
N SER A 115 -10.86 7.93 -1.62
CA SER A 115 -12.27 7.55 -1.71
C SER A 115 -13.00 8.18 -2.89
N LYS A 116 -12.62 9.39 -3.31
CA LYS A 116 -13.19 10.07 -4.47
C LYS A 116 -12.82 9.43 -5.80
N ILE A 117 -11.61 8.88 -5.89
CA ILE A 117 -11.13 8.25 -7.13
C ILE A 117 -11.48 6.76 -7.20
N LEU A 118 -11.78 6.09 -6.08
CA LEU A 118 -12.17 4.68 -6.05
C LEU A 118 -13.40 4.37 -6.93
N LYS A 119 -14.29 5.35 -7.15
CA LYS A 119 -15.45 5.19 -8.07
C LYS A 119 -15.03 4.96 -9.54
N TYR A 120 -13.80 5.33 -9.89
CA TYR A 120 -13.25 5.14 -11.24
C TYR A 120 -12.35 3.89 -11.33
N LEU A 121 -12.15 3.18 -10.21
CA LEU A 121 -11.26 2.04 -10.10
C LEU A 121 -12.04 0.74 -9.88
N PRO A 122 -11.48 -0.42 -10.27
CA PRO A 122 -12.11 -1.72 -10.10
C PRO A 122 -12.03 -2.19 -8.65
N THR A 123 -12.90 -1.70 -7.79
CA THR A 123 -12.87 -1.89 -6.32
C THR A 123 -12.86 -3.35 -5.88
N LYS A 124 -13.39 -4.28 -6.68
CA LYS A 124 -13.39 -5.73 -6.38
C LYS A 124 -11.99 -6.35 -6.31
N ARG A 125 -10.98 -5.70 -6.88
CA ARG A 125 -9.59 -6.14 -6.87
C ARG A 125 -8.69 -5.25 -6.00
N ILE A 126 -9.28 -4.44 -5.10
CA ILE A 126 -8.57 -3.50 -4.25
C ILE A 126 -8.79 -3.85 -2.78
N ILE A 127 -7.70 -3.90 -2.03
CA ILE A 127 -7.69 -3.78 -0.58
C ILE A 127 -7.18 -2.38 -0.25
N VAL A 128 -7.84 -1.67 0.65
CA VAL A 128 -7.32 -0.41 1.22
C VAL A 128 -6.78 -0.70 2.60
N SER A 129 -5.50 -0.49 2.80
CA SER A 129 -4.83 -0.76 4.07
C SER A 129 -4.22 0.51 4.68
N SER A 130 -3.99 0.50 5.98
CA SER A 130 -3.32 1.59 6.70
C SER A 130 -2.86 1.13 8.08
N PHE A 131 -1.79 1.75 8.60
CA PHE A 131 -1.42 1.72 10.02
C PHE A 131 -2.33 2.59 10.88
N ASN A 132 -3.04 3.55 10.25
CA ASN A 132 -3.93 4.44 10.97
C ASN A 132 -5.32 3.82 11.11
N PRO A 133 -5.76 3.46 12.34
CA PRO A 133 -7.07 2.84 12.55
C PRO A 133 -8.23 3.77 12.16
N PHE A 134 -8.06 5.09 12.20
CA PHE A 134 -9.10 6.04 11.77
C PHE A 134 -9.30 6.05 10.25
N VAL A 135 -8.27 5.75 9.47
CA VAL A 135 -8.39 5.53 8.02
C VAL A 135 -9.26 4.30 7.77
N ILE A 136 -9.00 3.18 8.47
CA ILE A 136 -9.80 1.97 8.33
C ILE A 136 -11.25 2.23 8.75
N LEU A 137 -11.45 2.88 9.89
CA LEU A 137 -12.79 3.24 10.36
C LEU A 137 -13.53 4.13 9.35
N TYR A 138 -12.86 5.10 8.73
CA TYR A 138 -13.43 5.95 7.69
C TYR A 138 -14.00 5.12 6.52
N PHE A 139 -13.21 4.17 5.99
CA PHE A 139 -13.69 3.31 4.92
C PHE A 139 -14.83 2.39 5.38
N LYS A 140 -14.76 1.83 6.57
CA LYS A 140 -15.83 0.98 7.13
C LYS A 140 -17.15 1.72 7.33
N LEU A 141 -17.12 3.00 7.70
CA LEU A 141 -18.33 3.80 7.90
C LEU A 141 -18.93 4.32 6.59
N PHE A 142 -18.09 4.84 5.70
CA PHE A 142 -18.54 5.58 4.53
C PHE A 142 -18.42 4.83 3.20
N HIS A 143 -17.61 3.75 3.15
CA HIS A 143 -17.31 2.99 1.92
C HIS A 143 -17.30 1.49 2.20
N ARG A 144 -18.36 0.95 2.79
CA ARG A 144 -18.49 -0.43 3.30
C ARG A 144 -18.22 -1.53 2.28
N HIS A 145 -18.31 -1.23 0.99
CA HIS A 145 -18.03 -2.17 -0.10
C HIS A 145 -16.53 -2.34 -0.37
N ILE A 146 -15.68 -1.49 0.25
CA ILE A 146 -14.23 -1.58 0.11
C ILE A 146 -13.69 -2.58 1.14
N ILE A 147 -12.87 -3.51 0.66
CA ILE A 147 -12.13 -4.44 1.51
C ILE A 147 -11.02 -3.65 2.21
N THR A 148 -10.92 -3.80 3.54
CA THR A 148 -9.95 -3.04 4.34
C THR A 148 -8.95 -3.95 5.05
N GLY A 149 -7.69 -3.49 5.19
CA GLY A 149 -6.61 -4.17 5.91
C GLY A 149 -5.97 -3.26 6.97
N PHE A 150 -5.82 -3.74 8.18
CA PHE A 150 -5.18 -3.00 9.25
C PHE A 150 -3.73 -3.45 9.46
N LEU A 151 -2.77 -2.54 9.18
CA LEU A 151 -1.34 -2.79 9.38
C LEU A 151 -0.94 -2.48 10.83
N TYR A 152 -0.10 -3.34 11.41
CA TYR A 152 0.48 -3.10 12.72
C TYR A 152 1.80 -3.85 12.91
N GLN A 153 2.62 -3.30 13.80
CA GLN A 153 3.94 -3.81 14.18
C GLN A 153 4.08 -4.10 15.67
N ASN A 154 2.97 -4.08 16.41
CA ASN A 154 2.90 -4.40 17.83
C ASN A 154 1.52 -5.00 18.13
N LEU A 155 1.50 -6.14 18.86
CA LEU A 155 0.27 -6.85 19.23
C LEU A 155 -0.70 -6.02 20.07
N ALA A 156 -0.23 -4.99 20.81
CA ALA A 156 -1.11 -4.08 21.54
C ALA A 156 -2.15 -3.41 20.62
N TYR A 157 -1.84 -3.23 19.33
CA TYR A 157 -2.75 -2.64 18.35
C TYR A 157 -3.88 -3.58 17.91
N LEU A 158 -3.82 -4.89 18.24
CA LEU A 158 -4.95 -5.80 18.01
C LEU A 158 -6.24 -5.36 18.72
N SER A 159 -6.12 -4.59 19.81
CA SER A 159 -7.29 -4.01 20.50
C SER A 159 -8.16 -3.15 19.56
N PHE A 160 -7.55 -2.44 18.60
CA PHE A 160 -8.25 -1.64 17.61
C PHE A 160 -9.11 -2.49 16.67
N VAL A 161 -8.73 -3.73 16.38
CA VAL A 161 -9.47 -4.64 15.47
C VAL A 161 -10.93 -4.80 15.89
N ASN A 162 -11.19 -4.92 17.20
CA ASN A 162 -12.55 -5.04 17.73
C ASN A 162 -13.40 -3.77 17.55
N TRP A 163 -12.77 -2.64 17.29
CA TRP A 163 -13.42 -1.35 17.14
C TRP A 163 -13.57 -0.94 15.68
N ILE A 164 -12.51 -1.17 14.84
CA ILE A 164 -12.50 -0.76 13.43
C ILE A 164 -13.04 -1.84 12.48
N HIS A 165 -13.14 -3.10 12.94
CA HIS A 165 -13.65 -4.25 12.18
C HIS A 165 -13.09 -4.35 10.74
N PRO A 166 -11.76 -4.46 10.54
CA PRO A 166 -11.18 -4.59 9.22
C PRO A 166 -11.59 -5.93 8.58
N SER A 167 -11.38 -6.08 7.27
CA SER A 167 -11.54 -7.39 6.59
C SER A 167 -10.28 -8.25 6.71
N TYR A 168 -9.12 -7.60 6.77
CA TYR A 168 -7.81 -8.23 6.91
C TYR A 168 -7.02 -7.59 8.05
N ILE A 169 -6.17 -8.37 8.69
CA ILE A 169 -5.07 -7.88 9.52
C ILE A 169 -3.76 -8.05 8.75
N HIS A 170 -2.89 -7.04 8.83
CA HIS A 170 -1.58 -7.03 8.19
C HIS A 170 -0.48 -6.91 9.26
N PRO A 171 -0.15 -8.01 9.98
CA PRO A 171 0.90 -8.01 10.98
C PRO A 171 2.28 -7.94 10.35
N ARG A 172 3.26 -7.33 11.05
CA ARG A 172 4.67 -7.53 10.75
C ARG A 172 5.04 -9.00 10.97
N ALA A 173 5.93 -9.54 10.15
CA ALA A 173 6.21 -10.99 10.08
C ALA A 173 6.62 -11.64 11.41
N ASP A 174 7.38 -10.91 12.25
CA ASP A 174 7.82 -11.39 13.57
C ASP A 174 6.70 -11.53 14.62
N LEU A 175 5.50 -11.02 14.32
CA LEU A 175 4.32 -11.17 15.18
C LEU A 175 3.48 -12.42 14.84
N LEU A 176 3.76 -13.08 13.70
CA LEU A 176 2.98 -14.24 13.27
C LEU A 176 3.27 -15.44 14.19
N ASN A 177 2.22 -16.06 14.70
CA ASN A 177 2.25 -17.27 15.51
C ASN A 177 0.86 -17.96 15.49
N ASP A 178 0.75 -19.14 16.07
CA ASP A 178 -0.49 -19.93 16.09
C ASP A 178 -1.64 -19.21 16.83
N ASP A 179 -1.34 -18.45 17.88
CA ASP A 179 -2.35 -17.70 18.62
C ASP A 179 -2.96 -16.58 17.75
N LEU A 180 -2.12 -15.88 16.96
CA LEU A 180 -2.58 -14.86 16.04
C LEU A 180 -3.42 -15.45 14.90
N ILE A 181 -3.01 -16.60 14.35
CA ILE A 181 -3.81 -17.34 13.35
C ILE A 181 -5.15 -17.75 13.94
N SER A 182 -5.17 -18.30 15.13
CA SER A 182 -6.40 -18.71 15.83
C SER A 182 -7.32 -17.52 16.11
N TYR A 183 -6.76 -16.38 16.56
CA TYR A 183 -7.47 -15.15 16.75
C TYR A 183 -8.12 -14.66 15.45
N ALA A 184 -7.36 -14.59 14.36
CA ALA A 184 -7.87 -14.14 13.07
C ALA A 184 -9.01 -15.04 12.55
N LYS A 185 -8.84 -16.37 12.64
CA LYS A 185 -9.88 -17.35 12.29
C LYS A 185 -11.14 -17.12 13.13
N SER A 186 -11.01 -16.90 14.45
CA SER A 186 -12.16 -16.68 15.34
C SER A 186 -12.95 -15.42 15.01
N LYS A 187 -12.31 -14.44 14.36
CA LYS A 187 -12.89 -13.16 13.94
C LYS A 187 -13.25 -13.11 12.46
N ASN A 188 -13.03 -14.21 11.72
CA ASN A 188 -13.20 -14.27 10.27
C ASN A 188 -12.41 -13.17 9.52
N LEU A 189 -11.14 -12.99 9.90
CA LEU A 189 -10.21 -12.02 9.33
C LEU A 189 -9.22 -12.74 8.42
N GLY A 190 -8.94 -12.16 7.24
CA GLY A 190 -7.78 -12.56 6.44
C GLY A 190 -6.48 -12.04 7.05
N ILE A 191 -5.36 -12.67 6.69
CA ILE A 191 -4.02 -12.31 7.17
C ILE A 191 -3.09 -12.09 5.98
N ASN A 192 -2.54 -10.87 5.86
CA ASN A 192 -1.44 -10.55 4.94
C ASN A 192 -0.21 -10.13 5.75
N VAL A 193 0.88 -10.87 5.64
CA VAL A 193 2.09 -10.64 6.45
C VAL A 193 3.10 -9.79 5.70
N TRP A 194 3.78 -8.83 6.35
CA TRP A 194 4.76 -7.90 5.79
C TRP A 194 5.97 -7.73 6.71
N THR A 195 7.15 -7.33 6.26
CA THR A 195 7.70 -7.59 4.93
C THR A 195 8.56 -8.84 5.03
N VAL A 196 8.33 -9.83 4.21
CA VAL A 196 9.00 -11.13 4.30
C VAL A 196 10.02 -11.24 3.15
N ASN A 197 11.29 -10.95 3.44
CA ASN A 197 12.37 -10.88 2.45
C ASN A 197 13.40 -12.02 2.59
N ASN A 198 12.95 -13.19 3.02
CA ASN A 198 13.77 -14.39 3.16
C ASN A 198 12.96 -15.61 2.69
N GLU A 199 13.54 -16.49 1.86
CA GLU A 199 12.84 -17.64 1.28
C GLU A 199 12.32 -18.60 2.36
N HIS A 200 13.12 -18.91 3.38
CA HIS A 200 12.68 -19.78 4.48
C HIS A 200 11.52 -19.19 5.29
N ALA A 201 11.54 -17.85 5.48
CA ALA A 201 10.44 -17.18 6.15
C ALA A 201 9.16 -17.15 5.28
N ILE A 202 9.29 -17.07 3.95
CA ILE A 202 8.16 -17.21 3.02
C ILE A 202 7.56 -18.61 3.14
N ASP A 203 8.38 -19.67 3.13
CA ASP A 203 7.91 -21.04 3.25
C ASP A 203 7.25 -21.29 4.61
N TRP A 204 7.80 -20.72 5.68
CA TRP A 204 7.18 -20.77 7.00
C TRP A 204 5.81 -20.07 7.00
N CYS A 205 5.69 -18.87 6.45
CA CYS A 205 4.41 -18.16 6.33
C CYS A 205 3.39 -18.96 5.50
N ARG A 206 3.82 -19.64 4.44
CA ARG A 206 2.97 -20.54 3.65
C ARG A 206 2.47 -21.71 4.50
N GLY A 207 3.34 -22.29 5.32
CA GLY A 207 2.98 -23.36 6.26
C GLY A 207 1.95 -22.92 7.30
N MET A 208 1.97 -21.65 7.70
CA MET A 208 0.98 -21.01 8.59
C MET A 208 -0.34 -20.71 7.91
N GLN A 209 -0.46 -20.91 6.59
CA GLN A 209 -1.67 -20.70 5.79
C GLN A 209 -2.20 -19.27 5.86
N VAL A 210 -1.32 -18.26 5.79
CA VAL A 210 -1.70 -16.87 5.63
C VAL A 210 -2.29 -16.61 4.23
N ASP A 211 -3.17 -15.62 4.07
CA ASP A 211 -3.82 -15.30 2.80
C ASP A 211 -2.90 -14.57 1.82
N GLY A 212 -1.93 -13.80 2.35
CA GLY A 212 -0.99 -13.06 1.54
C GLY A 212 0.35 -12.83 2.23
N ILE A 213 1.41 -12.75 1.41
CA ILE A 213 2.76 -12.44 1.85
C ILE A 213 3.25 -11.24 1.04
N ILE A 214 3.58 -10.15 1.74
CA ILE A 214 4.16 -8.95 1.13
C ILE A 214 5.68 -9.08 1.19
N THR A 215 6.33 -9.02 0.03
CA THR A 215 7.77 -9.23 -0.14
C THR A 215 8.35 -8.31 -1.19
N ASP A 216 9.64 -7.98 -1.05
CA ASP A 216 10.44 -7.30 -2.08
C ASP A 216 11.27 -8.31 -2.92
N LEU A 217 11.10 -9.61 -2.71
CA LEU A 217 11.81 -10.64 -3.49
C LEU A 217 11.14 -10.87 -4.83
N GLY A 218 11.93 -10.79 -5.91
CA GLY A 218 11.42 -10.92 -7.27
C GLY A 218 11.23 -12.36 -7.78
N VAL A 219 11.64 -13.36 -7.03
CA VAL A 219 11.45 -14.78 -7.40
C VAL A 219 10.96 -15.52 -6.19
N ILE A 220 9.75 -16.02 -6.28
CA ILE A 220 9.16 -16.96 -5.32
C ILE A 220 9.04 -18.28 -6.06
N LYS A 221 10.00 -19.16 -5.85
CA LYS A 221 9.97 -20.53 -6.38
C LYS A 221 8.88 -21.36 -5.70
#